data_868356e7531f0b33c75d9c9165bae8e6
#
_entry.id   868356e7531f0b33c75d9c9165bae8e6
#
_cell.length_a   1.000
_cell.length_b   1.000
_cell.length_c   1.000
_cell.angle_alpha   90.00
_cell.angle_beta   90.00
_cell.angle_gamma   90.00
#
_symmetry.space_group_name_H-M   'P 1'
#
loop_
_entity.id
_entity.type
_entity.pdbx_description
1 polymer ?
#
loop_
_entity_poly.entity_id
_entity_poly.type
_entity_poly.pdbx_seq_one_letter_code
_entity_poly.pdbx_strand_id
1 'polypeptide(L)'
;MVQHTPAAERWLRDLEDLGPGWREWDGLPRALHTVVLSLRRALSPERDRDEESVPSLRARARSGCWLTLYGSLTEATPERRAETVIIIEPTKPEELLPFSMTAYGLSPREEELVKLVMRGLSTTRISQTLFISEHTVQNHLRSVFEKVRVRSRGELVKRLFFDNLYPSLFR
;
A
#
# COMPACT_ATOMS: atom_id res chain seq x y z
N MET A 1 -3.44 -27.94 -7.42
CA MET A 1 -2.58 -27.46 -8.55
C MET A 1 -2.73 -25.98 -8.63
N VAL A 2 -1.63 -25.23 -8.61
CA VAL A 2 -1.65 -23.76 -8.72
C VAL A 2 -1.40 -23.39 -10.17
N GLN A 3 -2.26 -22.53 -10.74
CA GLN A 3 -2.08 -21.96 -12.06
C GLN A 3 -1.75 -20.47 -11.92
N HIS A 4 -0.84 -19.95 -12.71
CA HIS A 4 -0.45 -18.55 -12.69
C HIS A 4 -0.20 -18.00 -14.09
N THR A 5 -0.43 -16.71 -14.26
CA THR A 5 -0.06 -15.97 -15.47
C THR A 5 1.44 -15.65 -15.47
N PRO A 6 2.07 -15.40 -16.64
CA PRO A 6 3.48 -14.96 -16.68
C PRO A 6 3.76 -13.67 -15.90
N ALA A 7 2.77 -12.78 -15.80
CA ALA A 7 2.88 -11.57 -14.98
C ALA A 7 2.88 -11.91 -13.47
N ALA A 8 1.98 -12.79 -13.02
CA ALA A 8 1.95 -13.25 -11.63
C ALA A 8 3.24 -13.96 -11.24
N GLU A 9 3.80 -14.79 -12.13
CA GLU A 9 5.07 -15.49 -11.88
C GLU A 9 6.22 -14.53 -11.58
N ARG A 10 6.32 -13.40 -12.32
CA ARG A 10 7.34 -12.38 -12.05
C ARG A 10 7.20 -11.78 -10.66
N TRP A 11 5.96 -11.44 -10.25
CA TRP A 11 5.71 -10.89 -8.93
C TRP A 11 5.92 -11.92 -7.82
N LEU A 12 5.56 -13.18 -8.04
CA LEU A 12 5.81 -14.26 -7.09
C LEU A 12 7.30 -14.43 -6.81
N ARG A 13 8.15 -14.40 -7.82
CA ARG A 13 9.61 -14.46 -7.67
C ARG A 13 10.16 -13.26 -6.88
N ASP A 14 9.58 -12.10 -7.06
CA ASP A 14 9.99 -10.88 -6.35
C ASP A 14 9.52 -10.90 -4.88
N LEU A 15 8.46 -11.65 -4.56
CA LEU A 15 7.96 -11.89 -3.20
C LEU A 15 8.65 -13.04 -2.45
N GLU A 16 9.53 -13.81 -3.08
CA GLU A 16 10.07 -15.09 -2.57
C GLU A 16 10.92 -15.00 -1.30
N ASP A 17 11.26 -13.83 -0.80
CA ASP A 17 12.17 -13.68 0.34
C ASP A 17 11.47 -13.24 1.63
N LEU A 18 10.42 -13.89 2.00
CA LEU A 18 9.63 -13.51 3.17
C LEU A 18 9.94 -14.31 4.44
N GLY A 19 11.16 -14.85 4.55
CA GLY A 19 11.68 -15.42 5.78
C GLY A 19 11.81 -16.94 5.80
N PRO A 20 12.43 -17.51 6.85
CA PRO A 20 12.62 -18.96 7.00
C PRO A 20 11.26 -19.67 7.09
N GLY A 21 11.12 -20.81 6.41
CA GLY A 21 9.90 -21.65 6.44
C GLY A 21 8.98 -21.55 5.23
N TRP A 22 9.26 -20.69 4.23
CA TRP A 22 8.44 -20.60 3.02
C TRP A 22 8.35 -21.92 2.22
N ARG A 23 9.37 -22.79 2.33
CA ARG A 23 9.40 -24.12 1.69
C ARG A 23 8.42 -25.12 2.30
N GLU A 24 7.95 -24.87 3.52
CA GLU A 24 6.99 -25.75 4.22
C GLU A 24 5.54 -25.55 3.71
N TRP A 25 5.31 -24.52 2.87
CA TRP A 25 3.99 -24.09 2.42
C TRP A 25 3.84 -24.26 0.89
N ASP A 26 3.99 -25.47 0.37
CA ASP A 26 3.83 -25.79 -1.08
C ASP A 26 4.60 -24.86 -2.03
N GLY A 27 5.70 -24.23 -1.57
CA GLY A 27 6.52 -23.35 -2.39
C GLY A 27 5.90 -21.97 -2.70
N LEU A 28 4.83 -21.56 -2.00
CA LEU A 28 4.20 -20.25 -2.19
C LEU A 28 4.70 -19.23 -1.15
N PRO A 29 4.87 -17.93 -1.53
CA PRO A 29 5.21 -16.87 -0.60
C PRO A 29 4.22 -16.75 0.56
N ARG A 30 4.72 -16.41 1.77
CA ARG A 30 3.87 -16.23 2.97
C ARG A 30 2.76 -15.20 2.78
N ALA A 31 2.99 -14.17 1.97
CA ALA A 31 1.99 -13.19 1.64
C ALA A 31 0.72 -13.80 1.05
N LEU A 32 0.85 -14.79 0.16
CA LEU A 32 -0.29 -15.49 -0.43
C LEU A 32 -1.06 -16.29 0.62
N HIS A 33 -0.36 -16.99 1.50
CA HIS A 33 -1.01 -17.74 2.60
C HIS A 33 -1.80 -16.81 3.51
N THR A 34 -1.25 -15.65 3.84
CA THR A 34 -1.94 -14.65 4.66
C THR A 34 -3.23 -14.19 4.00
N VAL A 35 -3.21 -13.90 2.69
CA VAL A 35 -4.42 -13.52 1.94
C VAL A 35 -5.44 -14.65 1.92
N VAL A 36 -5.02 -15.89 1.66
CA VAL A 36 -5.91 -17.07 1.68
C VAL A 36 -6.56 -17.28 3.05
N LEU A 37 -5.78 -17.15 4.13
CA LEU A 37 -6.32 -17.25 5.49
C LEU A 37 -7.31 -16.13 5.80
N SER A 38 -7.01 -14.91 5.39
CA SER A 38 -7.91 -13.76 5.55
C SER A 38 -9.20 -13.95 4.76
N LEU A 39 -9.11 -14.48 3.54
CA LEU A 39 -10.27 -14.81 2.72
C LEU A 39 -11.14 -15.88 3.38
N ARG A 40 -10.55 -16.96 3.88
CA ARG A 40 -11.28 -18.02 4.61
C ARG A 40 -11.99 -17.49 5.85
N ARG A 41 -11.35 -16.58 6.59
CA ARG A 41 -11.97 -15.91 7.76
C ARG A 41 -13.12 -14.99 7.34
N ALA A 42 -12.97 -14.24 6.25
CA ALA A 42 -14.01 -13.35 5.73
C ALA A 42 -15.27 -14.10 5.26
N LEU A 43 -15.11 -15.35 4.85
CA LEU A 43 -16.19 -16.23 4.38
C LEU A 43 -16.78 -17.11 5.51
N SER A 44 -16.28 -16.99 6.73
CA SER A 44 -16.83 -17.71 7.89
C SER A 44 -18.21 -17.17 8.25
N PRO A 45 -19.21 -18.04 8.52
CA PRO A 45 -20.60 -17.63 8.79
C PRO A 45 -20.79 -16.83 10.08
N GLU A 46 -19.76 -16.74 10.93
CA GLU A 46 -19.79 -16.03 12.21
C GLU A 46 -19.49 -14.53 12.11
N ARG A 47 -19.22 -14.01 10.92
CA ARG A 47 -18.87 -12.59 10.74
C ARG A 47 -20.09 -11.77 10.34
N ASP A 48 -20.25 -10.63 11.02
CA ASP A 48 -21.23 -9.60 10.68
C ASP A 48 -20.98 -9.11 9.23
N ARG A 49 -22.04 -9.09 8.40
CA ARG A 49 -21.95 -8.87 6.96
C ARG A 49 -21.74 -7.40 6.54
N ASP A 50 -21.50 -6.51 7.50
CA ASP A 50 -21.42 -5.06 7.23
C ASP A 50 -20.07 -4.56 6.66
N GLU A 51 -19.07 -5.43 6.50
CA GLU A 51 -17.82 -5.08 5.82
C GLU A 51 -17.62 -5.92 4.55
N GLU A 52 -18.11 -5.42 3.44
CA GLU A 52 -17.85 -5.90 2.05
C GLU A 52 -16.40 -5.63 1.59
N SER A 53 -15.44 -5.78 2.50
CA SER A 53 -14.03 -5.55 2.20
C SER A 53 -13.39 -6.80 1.59
N VAL A 54 -12.97 -6.70 0.35
CA VAL A 54 -12.18 -7.74 -0.32
C VAL A 54 -10.88 -7.95 0.49
N PRO A 55 -10.60 -9.17 1.00
CA PRO A 55 -9.39 -9.44 1.73
C PRO A 55 -8.16 -9.08 0.91
N SER A 56 -7.37 -8.17 1.44
CA SER A 56 -6.17 -7.70 0.76
C SER A 56 -4.99 -7.62 1.72
N LEU A 57 -3.79 -7.76 1.16
CA LEU A 57 -2.53 -7.62 1.88
C LEU A 57 -1.56 -6.79 1.04
N ARG A 58 -0.85 -5.88 1.67
CA ARG A 58 0.27 -5.17 1.06
C ARG A 58 1.58 -5.80 1.49
N ALA A 59 2.42 -6.13 0.53
CA ALA A 59 3.73 -6.70 0.74
C ALA A 59 4.80 -5.92 -0.04
N ARG A 60 5.97 -5.76 0.57
CA ARG A 60 7.11 -5.15 -0.12
C ARG A 60 7.90 -6.24 -0.81
N ALA A 61 8.09 -6.12 -2.12
CA ALA A 61 8.91 -7.02 -2.91
C ALA A 61 10.42 -6.74 -2.72
N ARG A 62 11.29 -7.65 -3.13
CA ARG A 62 12.75 -7.50 -3.11
C ARG A 62 13.23 -6.31 -3.92
N SER A 63 12.59 -6.04 -5.04
CA SER A 63 12.83 -4.84 -5.85
C SER A 63 12.56 -3.55 -5.11
N GLY A 64 11.92 -3.62 -3.93
CA GLY A 64 11.45 -2.50 -3.14
C GLY A 64 10.07 -1.98 -3.55
N CYS A 65 9.48 -2.52 -4.61
CA CYS A 65 8.13 -2.21 -5.05
C CYS A 65 7.11 -2.71 -4.01
N TRP A 66 6.07 -1.93 -3.77
CA TRP A 66 4.93 -2.39 -2.97
C TRP A 66 3.91 -3.06 -3.87
N LEU A 67 3.46 -4.23 -3.46
CA LEU A 67 2.45 -5.03 -4.14
C LEU A 67 1.23 -5.16 -3.25
N THR A 68 0.04 -5.03 -3.84
CA THR A 68 -1.23 -5.37 -3.21
C THR A 68 -1.71 -6.70 -3.76
N LEU A 69 -2.04 -7.61 -2.84
CA LEU A 69 -2.58 -8.91 -3.14
C LEU A 69 -4.04 -8.93 -2.70
N TYR A 70 -4.94 -9.23 -3.61
CA TYR A 70 -6.37 -9.37 -3.34
C TYR A 70 -6.77 -10.84 -3.44
N GLY A 71 -7.53 -11.33 -2.45
CA GLY A 71 -8.08 -12.69 -2.46
C GLY A 71 -9.56 -12.68 -2.81
N SER A 72 -9.97 -13.57 -3.71
CA SER A 72 -11.37 -13.80 -4.07
C SER A 72 -11.63 -15.29 -4.24
N LEU A 73 -12.90 -15.70 -4.19
CA LEU A 73 -13.36 -17.04 -4.60
C LEU A 73 -14.16 -16.93 -5.89
N THR A 74 -13.95 -17.90 -6.77
CA THR A 74 -14.87 -18.12 -7.88
C THR A 74 -16.16 -18.76 -7.38
N GLU A 75 -17.25 -18.57 -8.09
CA GLU A 75 -18.48 -19.28 -7.81
C GLU A 75 -18.30 -20.79 -8.11
N ALA A 76 -18.85 -21.63 -7.22
CA ALA A 76 -18.91 -23.05 -7.48
C ALA A 76 -20.05 -23.33 -8.49
N THR A 77 -19.77 -24.19 -9.47
CA THR A 77 -20.78 -24.72 -10.37
C THR A 77 -20.91 -26.22 -10.17
N PRO A 78 -21.97 -26.89 -10.70
CA PRO A 78 -22.10 -28.34 -10.61
C PRO A 78 -20.88 -29.11 -11.13
N GLU A 79 -20.14 -28.51 -12.06
CA GLU A 79 -19.00 -29.12 -12.74
C GLU A 79 -17.64 -28.68 -12.16
N ARG A 80 -17.60 -27.59 -11.39
CA ARG A 80 -16.36 -26.97 -10.92
C ARG A 80 -16.46 -26.48 -9.48
N ARG A 81 -15.51 -26.89 -8.66
CA ARG A 81 -15.39 -26.39 -7.28
C ARG A 81 -14.97 -24.92 -7.27
N ALA A 82 -15.38 -24.21 -6.24
CA ALA A 82 -14.86 -22.85 -5.99
C ALA A 82 -13.33 -22.88 -5.89
N GLU A 83 -12.68 -21.97 -6.61
CA GLU A 83 -11.22 -21.81 -6.63
C GLU A 83 -10.84 -20.48 -6.00
N THR A 84 -9.74 -20.46 -5.26
CA THR A 84 -9.18 -19.22 -4.75
C THR A 84 -8.39 -18.52 -5.84
N VAL A 85 -8.76 -17.29 -6.14
CA VAL A 85 -8.04 -16.41 -7.07
C VAL A 85 -7.30 -15.36 -6.26
N ILE A 86 -6.01 -15.18 -6.54
CA ILE A 86 -5.22 -14.07 -5.98
C ILE A 86 -4.77 -13.16 -7.12
N ILE A 87 -5.15 -11.89 -7.03
CA ILE A 87 -4.70 -10.84 -7.95
C ILE A 87 -3.52 -10.13 -7.29
N ILE A 88 -2.40 -10.02 -8.02
CA ILE A 88 -1.20 -9.32 -7.56
C ILE A 88 -0.96 -8.14 -8.48
N GLU A 89 -0.94 -6.93 -7.92
CA GLU A 89 -0.67 -5.71 -8.67
C GLU A 89 0.23 -4.74 -7.89
N PRO A 90 0.95 -3.84 -8.57
CA PRO A 90 1.64 -2.75 -7.89
C PRO A 90 0.64 -1.91 -7.08
N THR A 91 0.99 -1.65 -5.82
CA THR A 91 0.16 -0.80 -4.95
C THR A 91 0.10 0.62 -5.49
N LYS A 92 -1.09 1.18 -5.55
CA LYS A 92 -1.29 2.56 -6.02
C LYS A 92 -0.69 3.58 -5.05
N PRO A 93 -0.13 4.69 -5.55
CA PRO A 93 0.47 5.75 -4.75
C PRO A 93 -0.44 6.27 -3.64
N GLU A 94 -1.69 6.53 -3.97
CA GLU A 94 -2.69 7.04 -3.05
C GLU A 94 -2.98 6.10 -1.87
N GLU A 95 -2.74 4.81 -2.05
CA GLU A 95 -2.91 3.80 -1.00
C GLU A 95 -1.72 3.71 -0.05
N LEU A 96 -0.51 4.05 -0.52
CA LEU A 96 0.72 4.01 0.30
C LEU A 96 0.96 5.31 1.06
N LEU A 97 0.46 6.42 0.56
CA LEU A 97 0.69 7.73 1.17
C LEU A 97 0.27 7.80 2.64
N PRO A 98 -0.91 7.30 3.07
CA PRO A 98 -1.30 7.28 4.48
C PRO A 98 -0.31 6.52 5.37
N PHE A 99 0.17 5.36 4.93
CA PHE A 99 1.15 4.56 5.68
C PHE A 99 2.48 5.29 5.83
N SER A 100 2.95 5.94 4.75
CA SER A 100 4.17 6.73 4.80
C SER A 100 4.03 7.89 5.77
N MET A 101 2.93 8.63 5.75
CA MET A 101 2.68 9.74 6.66
C MET A 101 2.66 9.29 8.12
N THR A 102 1.98 8.18 8.43
CA THR A 102 1.96 7.57 9.76
C THR A 102 3.36 7.13 10.19
N ALA A 103 4.14 6.50 9.30
CA ALA A 103 5.50 6.05 9.59
C ALA A 103 6.46 7.20 9.92
N TYR A 104 6.24 8.40 9.36
CA TYR A 104 6.99 9.61 9.69
C TYR A 104 6.44 10.35 10.93
N GLY A 105 5.39 9.86 11.56
CA GLY A 105 4.76 10.46 12.75
C GLY A 105 4.14 11.83 12.45
N LEU A 106 3.54 12.00 11.28
CA LEU A 106 2.83 13.23 10.95
C LEU A 106 1.53 13.30 11.76
N SER A 107 1.23 14.51 12.26
CA SER A 107 -0.08 14.77 12.88
C SER A 107 -1.18 14.86 11.82
N PRO A 108 -2.47 14.68 12.18
CA PRO A 108 -3.58 14.79 11.23
C PRO A 108 -3.56 16.10 10.42
N ARG A 109 -3.16 17.20 11.04
CA ARG A 109 -3.06 18.52 10.38
C ARG A 109 -1.89 18.59 9.41
N GLU A 110 -0.77 17.97 9.73
CA GLU A 110 0.37 17.84 8.82
C GLU A 110 0.05 16.92 7.64
N GLU A 111 -0.72 15.85 7.86
CA GLU A 111 -1.19 14.99 6.78
C GLU A 111 -2.10 15.72 5.78
N GLU A 112 -3.06 16.52 6.28
CA GLU A 112 -3.90 17.36 5.42
C GLU A 112 -3.05 18.30 4.57
N LEU A 113 -2.08 18.97 5.21
CA LEU A 113 -1.16 19.87 4.53
C LEU A 113 -0.33 19.14 3.48
N VAL A 114 0.23 17.97 3.81
CA VAL A 114 1.00 17.15 2.87
C VAL A 114 0.16 16.73 1.66
N LYS A 115 -1.09 16.32 1.85
CA LYS A 115 -2.01 16.00 0.74
C LYS A 115 -2.20 17.17 -0.22
N LEU A 116 -2.31 18.41 0.29
CA LEU A 116 -2.43 19.63 -0.54
C LEU A 116 -1.10 19.95 -1.25
N VAL A 117 0.04 19.74 -0.58
CA VAL A 117 1.37 19.86 -1.19
C VAL A 117 1.53 18.88 -2.36
N MET A 118 1.14 17.62 -2.17
CA MET A 118 1.19 16.59 -3.21
C MET A 118 0.32 16.92 -4.43
N ARG A 119 -0.78 17.66 -4.20
CA ARG A 119 -1.64 18.20 -5.27
C ARG A 119 -1.07 19.43 -5.95
N GLY A 120 0.11 19.90 -5.55
CA GLY A 120 0.79 21.06 -6.14
C GLY A 120 0.28 22.44 -5.70
N LEU A 121 -0.52 22.52 -4.63
CA LEU A 121 -1.05 23.82 -4.17
C LEU A 121 0.07 24.71 -3.61
N SER A 122 -0.01 26.02 -3.88
CA SER A 122 0.89 27.01 -3.27
C SER A 122 0.57 27.24 -1.79
N THR A 123 1.51 27.84 -1.04
CA THR A 123 1.31 28.20 0.37
C THR A 123 0.05 29.04 0.58
N THR A 124 -0.18 30.03 -0.28
CA THR A 124 -1.38 30.88 -0.28
C THR A 124 -2.67 30.07 -0.49
N ARG A 125 -2.66 29.12 -1.43
CA ARG A 125 -3.85 28.28 -1.65
C ARG A 125 -4.09 27.29 -0.51
N ILE A 126 -3.02 26.77 0.09
CA ILE A 126 -3.12 25.90 1.28
C ILE A 126 -3.70 26.69 2.45
N SER A 127 -3.22 27.93 2.71
CA SER A 127 -3.72 28.77 3.79
C SER A 127 -5.22 29.06 3.66
N GLN A 128 -5.67 29.35 2.44
CA GLN A 128 -7.09 29.54 2.13
C GLN A 128 -7.91 28.25 2.32
N THR A 129 -7.39 27.11 1.86
CA THR A 129 -8.08 25.82 1.95
C THR A 129 -8.21 25.33 3.39
N LEU A 130 -7.18 25.55 4.20
CA LEU A 130 -7.13 25.11 5.59
C LEU A 130 -7.63 26.17 6.60
N PHE A 131 -8.01 27.36 6.13
CA PHE A 131 -8.46 28.50 6.94
C PHE A 131 -7.45 28.87 8.03
N ILE A 132 -6.15 28.93 7.67
CA ILE A 132 -5.04 29.34 8.55
C ILE A 132 -4.15 30.38 7.85
N SER A 133 -3.29 31.06 8.61
CA SER A 133 -2.34 32.02 8.02
C SER A 133 -1.26 31.31 7.21
N GLU A 134 -0.68 32.02 6.21
CA GLU A 134 0.48 31.50 5.46
C GLU A 134 1.68 31.22 6.37
N HIS A 135 1.85 31.99 7.41
CA HIS A 135 2.88 31.77 8.42
C HIS A 135 2.66 30.42 9.14
N THR A 136 1.42 30.10 9.49
CA THR A 136 1.07 28.80 10.09
C THR A 136 1.34 27.65 9.13
N VAL A 137 1.03 27.82 7.83
CA VAL A 137 1.36 26.82 6.79
C VAL A 137 2.87 26.58 6.73
N GLN A 138 3.68 27.66 6.76
CA GLN A 138 5.15 27.53 6.74
C GLN A 138 5.69 26.82 7.98
N ASN A 139 5.12 27.07 9.15
CA ASN A 139 5.51 26.39 10.38
C ASN A 139 5.20 24.88 10.30
N HIS A 140 4.01 24.52 9.81
CA HIS A 140 3.69 23.10 9.58
C HIS A 140 4.60 22.46 8.53
N LEU A 141 4.92 23.17 7.43
CA LEU A 141 5.86 22.67 6.43
C LEU A 141 7.24 22.40 7.03
N ARG A 142 7.73 23.30 7.88
CA ARG A 142 9.02 23.14 8.56
C ARG A 142 9.01 21.87 9.42
N SER A 143 7.98 21.69 10.25
CA SER A 143 7.81 20.49 11.07
C SER A 143 7.77 19.21 10.23
N VAL A 144 7.00 19.21 9.12
CA VAL A 144 6.95 18.10 8.17
C VAL A 144 8.32 17.80 7.57
N PHE A 145 9.07 18.84 7.14
CA PHE A 145 10.40 18.67 6.57
C PHE A 145 11.38 18.05 7.56
N GLU A 146 11.33 18.45 8.83
CA GLU A 146 12.13 17.87 9.89
C GLU A 146 11.80 16.38 10.12
N LYS A 147 10.50 16.05 10.22
CA LYS A 147 10.02 14.68 10.44
C LYS A 147 10.38 13.74 9.27
N VAL A 148 10.18 14.22 8.04
CA VAL A 148 10.47 13.44 6.81
C VAL A 148 11.97 13.48 6.43
N ARG A 149 12.76 14.35 7.08
CA ARG A 149 14.20 14.60 6.81
C ARG A 149 14.45 15.04 5.38
N VAL A 150 13.73 16.07 4.95
CA VAL A 150 13.85 16.72 3.65
C VAL A 150 14.03 18.24 3.83
N ARG A 151 14.49 18.93 2.77
CA ARG A 151 14.79 20.38 2.83
C ARG A 151 13.90 21.23 1.93
N SER A 152 13.10 20.59 1.10
CA SER A 152 12.26 21.31 0.14
C SER A 152 10.96 20.55 -0.16
N ARG A 153 9.98 21.28 -0.73
CA ARG A 153 8.72 20.67 -1.20
C ARG A 153 8.96 19.61 -2.29
N GLY A 154 9.90 19.86 -3.20
CA GLY A 154 10.25 18.90 -4.23
C GLY A 154 10.84 17.61 -3.66
N GLU A 155 11.72 17.74 -2.66
CA GLU A 155 12.27 16.59 -1.94
C GLU A 155 11.18 15.84 -1.14
N LEU A 156 10.22 16.58 -0.53
CA LEU A 156 9.09 15.97 0.17
C LEU A 156 8.25 15.11 -0.78
N VAL A 157 7.87 15.68 -1.92
CA VAL A 157 7.12 14.96 -2.97
C VAL A 157 7.92 13.76 -3.46
N LYS A 158 9.21 13.93 -3.76
CA LYS A 158 10.08 12.83 -4.16
C LYS A 158 10.12 11.73 -3.11
N ARG A 159 10.37 12.06 -1.86
CA ARG A 159 10.48 11.11 -0.75
C ARG A 159 9.19 10.33 -0.52
N LEU A 160 8.05 11.01 -0.46
CA LEU A 160 6.77 10.37 -0.16
C LEU A 160 6.20 9.61 -1.36
N PHE A 161 6.45 10.07 -2.58
CA PHE A 161 5.88 9.48 -3.78
C PHE A 161 6.83 8.49 -4.45
N PHE A 162 8.06 8.89 -4.76
CA PHE A 162 8.96 8.06 -5.57
C PHE A 162 9.77 7.06 -4.74
N ASP A 163 10.34 7.46 -3.61
CA ASP A 163 11.19 6.57 -2.81
C ASP A 163 10.40 5.40 -2.20
N ASN A 164 9.09 5.60 -1.98
CA ASN A 164 8.22 4.55 -1.45
C ASN A 164 7.55 3.70 -2.53
N LEU A 165 7.36 4.23 -3.74
CA LEU A 165 6.59 3.58 -4.80
C LEU A 165 7.45 2.95 -5.88
N TYR A 166 8.53 3.60 -6.25
CA TYR A 166 9.37 3.21 -7.38
C TYR A 166 10.86 3.21 -7.03
N PRO A 167 11.28 2.44 -5.98
CA PRO A 167 12.71 2.40 -5.63
C PRO A 167 13.59 1.90 -6.78
N SER A 168 13.03 1.14 -7.72
CA SER A 168 13.74 0.63 -8.90
C SER A 168 13.96 1.65 -10.02
N LEU A 169 13.25 2.79 -10.03
CA LEU A 169 13.42 3.81 -11.07
C LEU A 169 14.63 4.74 -10.84
N PHE A 170 15.22 4.68 -9.64
CA PHE A 170 16.29 5.58 -9.21
C PHE A 170 17.57 4.87 -8.75
N ARG A 171 17.72 3.59 -9.11
CA ARG A 171 18.97 2.83 -8.95
C ARG A 171 19.71 2.73 -10.26
#